data_3cd4622d629ce479c61c967385ba1709
#
_entry.id   3cd4622d629ce479c61c967385ba1709
#
_cell.length_a   1.000
_cell.length_b   1.000
_cell.length_c   1.000
_cell.angle_alpha   90.00
_cell.angle_beta   90.00
_cell.angle_gamma   90.00
#
_symmetry.space_group_name_H-M   'P 1'
#
loop_
_entity.id
_entity.type
_entity.pdbx_description
1 polymer ?
#
loop_
_entity_poly.entity_id
_entity_poly.type
_entity_poly.pdbx_seq_one_letter_code
_entity_poly.pdbx_strand_id
1 'polypeptide(L)'
;VDNRYLPRIDAATKKLAETVSRLDDEAATEASLLPDWDRSMVIVHLSANADGIRRAVEAAARGEIGEVYPGGKAARDGEIEAGRALPARELQARLRGSCEQLWSALESAPDEVWGLPAIGTSGEVLVGPGLVVARLREVEVHHVDLAYGYGPDDWPFAWVIEEMERAMLDLPARLPIGTAVVLTAPD
;
A
#
# COMPACT_ATOMS: atom_id res chain seq x y z
N VAL A 1 0.55 -12.85 15.99
CA VAL A 1 1.07 -12.23 14.75
C VAL A 1 2.56 -12.09 14.88
N ASP A 2 3.23 -12.36 13.78
CA ASP A 2 4.61 -11.93 13.63
C ASP A 2 4.66 -10.40 13.66
N ASN A 3 4.83 -9.88 14.85
CA ASN A 3 4.71 -8.44 15.16
C ASN A 3 5.84 -7.59 14.51
N ARG A 4 6.70 -8.20 13.68
CA ARG A 4 7.83 -7.52 13.02
C ARG A 4 7.41 -6.53 11.94
N TYR A 5 6.20 -6.71 11.35
CA TYR A 5 5.73 -5.83 10.28
C TYR A 5 5.13 -4.53 10.78
N LEU A 6 4.47 -4.51 11.94
CA LEU A 6 3.83 -3.29 12.45
C LEU A 6 4.81 -2.12 12.62
N PRO A 7 5.98 -2.28 13.27
CA PRO A 7 6.96 -1.20 13.36
C PRO A 7 7.50 -0.73 11.99
N ARG A 8 7.56 -1.63 11.01
CA ARG A 8 8.02 -1.31 9.65
C ARG A 8 6.99 -0.50 8.88
N ILE A 9 5.69 -0.85 9.00
CA ILE A 9 4.58 -0.08 8.42
C ILE A 9 4.53 1.32 9.03
N ASP A 10 4.68 1.43 10.36
CA ASP A 10 4.71 2.72 11.04
C ASP A 10 5.84 3.60 10.52
N ALA A 11 7.06 3.06 10.45
CA ALA A 11 8.22 3.78 9.95
C ALA A 11 8.07 4.22 8.49
N ALA A 12 7.59 3.32 7.60
CA ALA A 12 7.36 3.63 6.19
C ALA A 12 6.24 4.68 6.01
N THR A 13 5.15 4.54 6.77
CA THR A 13 4.02 5.49 6.75
C THR A 13 4.43 6.89 7.21
N LYS A 14 5.27 7.00 8.25
CA LYS A 14 5.81 8.28 8.73
C LYS A 14 6.65 8.97 7.66
N LYS A 15 7.56 8.24 7.00
CA LYS A 15 8.36 8.77 5.90
C LYS A 15 7.49 9.24 4.72
N LEU A 16 6.48 8.45 4.34
CA LEU A 16 5.52 8.83 3.32
C LEU A 16 4.78 10.13 3.70
N ALA A 17 4.26 10.21 4.94
CA ALA A 17 3.55 11.39 5.43
C ALA A 17 4.44 12.64 5.44
N GLU A 18 5.72 12.51 5.81
CA GLU A 18 6.71 13.59 5.72
C GLU A 18 6.91 14.06 4.27
N THR A 19 7.04 13.13 3.32
CA THR A 19 7.16 13.47 1.90
C THR A 19 5.91 14.19 1.40
N VAL A 20 4.73 13.65 1.65
CA VAL A 20 3.45 14.23 1.21
C VAL A 20 3.20 15.59 1.86
N SER A 21 3.66 15.83 3.09
CA SER A 21 3.50 17.11 3.78
C SER A 21 4.20 18.29 3.09
N ARG A 22 5.17 18.01 2.20
CA ARG A 22 5.92 19.04 1.45
C ARG A 22 5.31 19.37 0.09
N LEU A 23 4.29 18.62 -0.37
CA LEU A 23 3.61 18.88 -1.63
C LEU A 23 2.69 20.09 -1.49
N ASP A 24 2.78 21.01 -2.43
CA ASP A 24 1.78 22.03 -2.68
C ASP A 24 0.81 21.59 -3.80
N ASP A 25 -0.14 22.46 -4.15
CA ASP A 25 -1.17 22.13 -5.14
C ASP A 25 -0.58 21.89 -6.54
N GLU A 26 0.49 22.62 -6.92
CA GLU A 26 1.17 22.44 -8.20
C GLU A 26 1.87 21.08 -8.24
N ALA A 27 2.69 20.79 -7.24
CA ALA A 27 3.42 19.53 -7.13
C ALA A 27 2.49 18.31 -7.05
N ALA A 28 1.31 18.43 -6.42
CA ALA A 28 0.34 17.35 -6.33
C ALA A 28 -0.25 16.96 -7.70
N THR A 29 -0.36 17.89 -8.63
CA THR A 29 -0.90 17.66 -9.98
C THR A 29 0.14 17.23 -11.02
N GLU A 30 1.42 17.24 -10.67
CA GLU A 30 2.47 16.73 -11.56
C GLU A 30 2.41 15.20 -11.70
N ALA A 31 2.93 14.70 -12.84
CA ALA A 31 2.97 13.27 -13.14
C ALA A 31 3.73 12.48 -12.07
N SER A 32 3.18 11.32 -11.72
CA SER A 32 3.86 10.28 -10.94
C SER A 32 4.67 9.36 -11.86
N LEU A 33 5.32 8.31 -11.32
CA LEU A 33 5.92 7.27 -12.15
C LEU A 33 4.90 6.28 -12.73
N LEU A 34 3.67 6.31 -12.26
CA LEU A 34 2.62 5.46 -12.79
C LEU A 34 2.04 6.07 -14.08
N PRO A 35 1.90 5.29 -15.17
CA PRO A 35 1.28 5.78 -16.40
C PRO A 35 -0.11 6.36 -16.13
N ASP A 36 -0.38 7.54 -16.67
CA ASP A 36 -1.66 8.25 -16.60
C ASP A 36 -2.09 8.72 -15.19
N TRP A 37 -1.23 8.57 -14.18
CA TRP A 37 -1.49 9.04 -12.82
C TRP A 37 -0.64 10.25 -12.45
N ASP A 38 -1.26 11.25 -11.84
CA ASP A 38 -0.58 12.31 -11.11
C ASP A 38 -0.35 11.91 -9.63
N ARG A 39 0.40 12.72 -8.90
CA ARG A 39 0.71 12.44 -7.48
C ARG A 39 -0.53 12.45 -6.61
N SER A 40 -1.54 13.28 -6.92
CA SER A 40 -2.80 13.29 -6.18
C SER A 40 -3.50 11.95 -6.22
N MET A 41 -3.54 11.29 -7.38
CA MET A 41 -4.12 9.96 -7.55
C MET A 41 -3.39 8.90 -6.71
N VAL A 42 -2.05 8.96 -6.66
CA VAL A 42 -1.24 8.05 -5.82
C VAL A 42 -1.58 8.26 -4.34
N ILE A 43 -1.68 9.51 -3.87
CA ILE A 43 -2.01 9.82 -2.47
C ILE A 43 -3.42 9.36 -2.12
N VAL A 44 -4.39 9.56 -3.00
CA VAL A 44 -5.78 9.09 -2.80
C VAL A 44 -5.81 7.56 -2.75
N HIS A 45 -5.09 6.90 -3.65
CA HIS A 45 -4.96 5.44 -3.64
C HIS A 45 -4.40 4.92 -2.32
N LEU A 46 -3.31 5.51 -1.83
CA LEU A 46 -2.68 5.11 -0.56
C LEU A 46 -3.60 5.33 0.65
N SER A 47 -4.42 6.39 0.61
CA SER A 47 -5.42 6.68 1.63
C SER A 47 -6.56 5.64 1.59
N ALA A 48 -7.10 5.38 0.40
CA ALA A 48 -8.16 4.39 0.19
C ALA A 48 -7.72 2.96 0.53
N ASN A 49 -6.45 2.63 0.25
CA ASN A 49 -5.85 1.36 0.66
C ASN A 49 -5.78 1.23 2.18
N ALA A 50 -5.36 2.27 2.90
CA ALA A 50 -5.36 2.28 4.36
C ALA A 50 -6.77 2.06 4.93
N ASP A 51 -7.77 2.78 4.42
CA ASP A 51 -9.18 2.63 4.81
C ASP A 51 -9.71 1.24 4.49
N GLY A 52 -9.30 0.68 3.37
CA GLY A 52 -9.68 -0.67 2.95
C GLY A 52 -9.16 -1.74 3.90
N ILE A 53 -7.87 -1.68 4.22
CA ILE A 53 -7.25 -2.65 5.14
C ILE A 53 -7.84 -2.49 6.55
N ARG A 54 -8.08 -1.25 7.00
CA ARG A 54 -8.77 -1.00 8.27
C ARG A 54 -10.13 -1.68 8.31
N ARG A 55 -10.97 -1.51 7.28
CA ARG A 55 -12.29 -2.18 7.19
C ARG A 55 -12.16 -3.70 7.28
N ALA A 56 -11.17 -4.27 6.59
CA ALA A 56 -10.94 -5.72 6.62
C ALA A 56 -10.54 -6.20 8.03
N VAL A 57 -9.66 -5.48 8.73
CA VAL A 57 -9.26 -5.78 10.11
C VAL A 57 -10.44 -5.66 11.07
N GLU A 58 -11.23 -4.59 10.97
CA GLU A 58 -12.41 -4.39 11.81
C GLU A 58 -13.51 -5.43 11.56
N ALA A 59 -13.72 -5.86 10.32
CA ALA A 59 -14.64 -6.96 9.99
C ALA A 59 -14.16 -8.28 10.60
N ALA A 60 -12.87 -8.60 10.45
CA ALA A 60 -12.28 -9.78 11.03
C ALA A 60 -12.40 -9.79 12.57
N ALA A 61 -12.27 -8.64 13.24
CA ALA A 61 -12.48 -8.51 14.69
C ALA A 61 -13.92 -8.82 15.13
N ARG A 62 -14.89 -8.75 14.19
CA ARG A 62 -16.29 -9.17 14.42
C ARG A 62 -16.57 -10.60 13.95
N GLY A 63 -15.53 -11.34 13.47
CA GLY A 63 -15.70 -12.68 12.90
C GLY A 63 -16.31 -12.69 11.49
N GLU A 64 -16.23 -11.58 10.77
CA GLU A 64 -16.75 -11.40 9.42
C GLU A 64 -15.60 -11.43 8.40
N ILE A 65 -15.90 -11.79 7.14
CA ILE A 65 -14.96 -11.63 6.03
C ILE A 65 -15.02 -10.18 5.55
N GLY A 66 -13.90 -9.46 5.68
CA GLY A 66 -13.78 -8.09 5.24
C GLY A 66 -13.39 -7.97 3.77
N GLU A 67 -13.88 -6.93 3.10
CA GLU A 67 -13.46 -6.53 1.76
C GLU A 67 -12.60 -5.29 1.84
N VAL A 68 -11.41 -5.34 1.24
CA VAL A 68 -10.52 -4.17 1.17
C VAL A 68 -11.18 -3.06 0.33
N TYR A 69 -11.80 -3.44 -0.79
CA TYR A 69 -12.54 -2.51 -1.63
C TYR A 69 -13.97 -3.03 -1.89
N PRO A 70 -14.95 -2.65 -1.07
CA PRO A 70 -16.34 -2.94 -1.35
C PRO A 70 -16.75 -2.36 -2.71
N GLY A 71 -17.26 -3.21 -3.60
CA GLY A 71 -17.53 -2.85 -5.00
C GLY A 71 -16.35 -3.04 -5.95
N GLY A 72 -15.24 -3.61 -5.49
CA GLY A 72 -14.10 -4.04 -6.29
C GLY A 72 -13.34 -2.92 -6.98
N LYS A 73 -12.67 -3.29 -8.08
CA LYS A 73 -11.79 -2.37 -8.84
C LYS A 73 -12.51 -1.11 -9.33
N ALA A 74 -13.75 -1.21 -9.79
CA ALA A 74 -14.48 -0.07 -10.32
C ALA A 74 -14.78 1.00 -9.25
N ALA A 75 -15.13 0.58 -8.04
CA ALA A 75 -15.35 1.50 -6.92
C ALA A 75 -14.05 2.18 -6.51
N ARG A 76 -12.94 1.41 -6.42
CA ARG A 76 -11.60 1.94 -6.15
C ARG A 76 -11.18 2.99 -7.16
N ASP A 77 -11.30 2.68 -8.45
CA ASP A 77 -10.87 3.57 -9.53
C ASP A 77 -11.71 4.87 -9.54
N GLY A 78 -13.01 4.76 -9.28
CA GLY A 78 -13.91 5.92 -9.14
C GLY A 78 -13.55 6.80 -7.94
N GLU A 79 -13.15 6.21 -6.82
CA GLU A 79 -12.70 6.95 -5.64
C GLU A 79 -11.39 7.71 -5.91
N ILE A 80 -10.45 7.08 -6.62
CA ILE A 80 -9.17 7.70 -6.99
C ILE A 80 -9.42 8.89 -7.92
N GLU A 81 -10.23 8.72 -8.95
CA GLU A 81 -10.55 9.79 -9.89
C GLU A 81 -11.29 10.96 -9.21
N ALA A 82 -12.24 10.66 -8.32
CA ALA A 82 -12.95 11.70 -7.56
C ALA A 82 -12.02 12.51 -6.64
N GLY A 83 -10.97 11.88 -6.13
CA GLY A 83 -10.00 12.55 -5.25
C GLY A 83 -8.91 13.35 -5.99
N ARG A 84 -8.79 13.18 -7.29
CA ARG A 84 -7.75 13.81 -8.12
C ARG A 84 -7.72 15.35 -8.03
N ALA A 85 -8.89 15.97 -7.91
CA ALA A 85 -9.03 17.42 -7.87
C ALA A 85 -8.90 18.04 -6.46
N LEU A 86 -8.59 17.23 -5.44
CA LEU A 86 -8.45 17.71 -4.07
C LEU A 86 -7.18 18.59 -3.94
N PRO A 87 -7.24 19.72 -3.22
CA PRO A 87 -6.06 20.50 -2.92
C PRO A 87 -5.09 19.73 -2.00
N ALA A 88 -3.80 20.04 -2.11
CA ALA A 88 -2.73 19.32 -1.41
C ALA A 88 -2.99 19.18 0.10
N ARG A 89 -3.48 20.22 0.76
CA ARG A 89 -3.83 20.19 2.19
C ARG A 89 -4.89 19.14 2.53
N GLU A 90 -5.84 18.91 1.63
CA GLU A 90 -6.90 17.91 1.82
C GLU A 90 -6.38 16.50 1.56
N LEU A 91 -5.53 16.32 0.55
CA LEU A 91 -4.80 15.07 0.30
C LEU A 91 -3.93 14.68 1.50
N GLN A 92 -3.18 15.64 2.05
CA GLN A 92 -2.35 15.45 3.27
C GLN A 92 -3.20 15.05 4.48
N ALA A 93 -4.31 15.76 4.71
CA ALA A 93 -5.20 15.48 5.83
C ALA A 93 -5.86 14.09 5.68
N ARG A 94 -6.31 13.76 4.47
CA ARG A 94 -6.90 12.45 4.14
C ARG A 94 -5.91 11.32 4.39
N LEU A 95 -4.70 11.40 3.83
CA LEU A 95 -3.68 10.37 4.02
C LEU A 95 -3.37 10.15 5.50
N ARG A 96 -3.16 11.25 6.24
CA ARG A 96 -2.87 11.18 7.67
C ARG A 96 -4.02 10.51 8.42
N GLY A 97 -5.26 10.98 8.24
CA GLY A 97 -6.42 10.43 8.94
C GLY A 97 -6.65 8.96 8.65
N SER A 98 -6.56 8.53 7.38
CA SER A 98 -6.69 7.12 7.00
C SER A 98 -5.59 6.25 7.63
N CYS A 99 -4.34 6.74 7.65
CA CYS A 99 -3.22 6.01 8.24
C CYS A 99 -3.31 5.91 9.78
N GLU A 100 -3.73 6.99 10.47
CA GLU A 100 -3.95 7.00 11.92
C GLU A 100 -5.07 6.03 12.33
N GLN A 101 -6.17 6.01 11.59
CA GLN A 101 -7.27 5.09 11.84
C GLN A 101 -6.87 3.63 11.59
N LEU A 102 -6.13 3.36 10.49
CA LEU A 102 -5.58 2.03 10.24
C LEU A 102 -4.65 1.60 11.37
N TRP A 103 -3.74 2.48 11.81
CA TRP A 103 -2.82 2.18 12.89
C TRP A 103 -3.56 1.79 14.18
N SER A 104 -4.58 2.57 14.56
CA SER A 104 -5.42 2.27 15.72
C SER A 104 -6.11 0.90 15.60
N ALA A 105 -6.61 0.54 14.42
CA ALA A 105 -7.23 -0.75 14.18
C ALA A 105 -6.22 -1.91 14.29
N LEU A 106 -5.01 -1.73 13.75
CA LEU A 106 -3.93 -2.73 13.81
C LEU A 106 -3.43 -2.96 15.23
N GLU A 107 -3.26 -1.88 16.03
CA GLU A 107 -2.83 -1.99 17.43
C GLU A 107 -3.87 -2.64 18.33
N SER A 108 -5.15 -2.40 18.07
CA SER A 108 -6.26 -2.92 18.88
C SER A 108 -6.76 -4.29 18.40
N ALA A 109 -6.26 -4.81 17.27
CA ALA A 109 -6.71 -6.06 16.69
C ALA A 109 -6.37 -7.25 17.60
N PRO A 110 -7.35 -8.07 18.00
CA PRO A 110 -7.08 -9.29 18.75
C PRO A 110 -6.32 -10.32 17.91
N ASP A 111 -5.56 -11.20 18.54
CA ASP A 111 -4.68 -12.15 17.85
C ASP A 111 -5.43 -13.06 16.86
N GLU A 112 -6.68 -13.38 17.13
CA GLU A 112 -7.53 -14.23 16.29
C GLU A 112 -7.80 -13.62 14.90
N VAL A 113 -7.80 -12.30 14.78
CA VAL A 113 -8.01 -11.55 13.51
C VAL A 113 -7.03 -12.00 12.44
N TRP A 114 -5.82 -12.28 12.84
CA TRP A 114 -4.72 -12.61 11.93
C TRP A 114 -4.82 -14.00 11.28
N GLY A 115 -5.73 -14.84 11.74
CA GLY A 115 -6.08 -16.12 11.11
C GLY A 115 -7.23 -16.04 10.12
N LEU A 116 -7.95 -14.91 10.05
CA LEU A 116 -9.17 -14.77 9.25
C LEU A 116 -8.87 -14.24 7.85
N PRO A 117 -9.65 -14.66 6.83
CA PRO A 117 -9.48 -14.21 5.47
C PRO A 117 -10.09 -12.80 5.26
N ALA A 118 -9.52 -12.09 4.29
CA ALA A 118 -10.09 -10.87 3.71
C ALA A 118 -10.09 -10.96 2.18
N ILE A 119 -10.96 -10.22 1.52
CA ILE A 119 -11.04 -10.18 0.06
C ILE A 119 -10.30 -8.93 -0.44
N GLY A 120 -9.30 -9.15 -1.29
CA GLY A 120 -8.55 -8.09 -1.95
C GLY A 120 -9.28 -7.48 -3.15
N THR A 121 -8.61 -6.59 -3.85
CA THR A 121 -9.18 -5.77 -4.94
C THR A 121 -9.69 -6.60 -6.12
N SER A 122 -9.00 -7.69 -6.45
CA SER A 122 -9.34 -8.57 -7.57
C SER A 122 -10.11 -9.82 -7.14
N GLY A 123 -10.62 -9.83 -5.90
CA GLY A 123 -11.31 -10.98 -5.33
C GLY A 123 -10.38 -12.06 -4.78
N GLU A 124 -9.08 -11.81 -4.74
CA GLU A 124 -8.10 -12.69 -4.11
C GLU A 124 -8.32 -12.79 -2.60
N VAL A 125 -8.07 -13.97 -2.03
CA VAL A 125 -8.16 -14.19 -0.59
C VAL A 125 -6.81 -13.87 0.05
N LEU A 126 -6.81 -12.87 0.91
CA LEU A 126 -5.68 -12.50 1.75
C LEU A 126 -5.90 -13.06 3.15
N VAL A 127 -4.88 -13.64 3.77
CA VAL A 127 -4.95 -14.12 5.15
C VAL A 127 -3.99 -13.31 6.01
N GLY A 128 -4.46 -12.90 7.16
CA GLY A 128 -3.77 -12.26 8.26
C GLY A 128 -2.46 -11.50 7.95
N PRO A 129 -1.29 -12.15 8.06
CA PRO A 129 -0.03 -11.51 7.74
C PRO A 129 0.04 -10.94 6.32
N GLY A 130 -0.71 -11.52 5.37
CA GLY A 130 -0.76 -11.05 3.99
C GLY A 130 -1.31 -9.62 3.86
N LEU A 131 -2.30 -9.23 4.67
CA LEU A 131 -2.82 -7.84 4.67
C LEU A 131 -1.75 -6.84 5.12
N VAL A 132 -0.99 -7.21 6.16
CA VAL A 132 0.05 -6.36 6.74
C VAL A 132 1.24 -6.21 5.77
N VAL A 133 1.66 -7.32 5.16
CA VAL A 133 2.70 -7.35 4.13
C VAL A 133 2.26 -6.55 2.89
N ALA A 134 1.01 -6.74 2.45
CA ALA A 134 0.45 -5.96 1.34
C ALA A 134 0.49 -4.46 1.63
N ARG A 135 0.11 -4.02 2.86
CA ARG A 135 0.19 -2.60 3.24
C ARG A 135 1.60 -2.05 3.20
N LEU A 136 2.58 -2.77 3.73
CA LEU A 136 3.97 -2.33 3.69
C LEU A 136 4.43 -2.14 2.24
N ARG A 137 4.08 -3.09 1.37
CA ARG A 137 4.40 -3.01 -0.05
C ARG A 137 3.74 -1.82 -0.74
N GLU A 138 2.47 -1.59 -0.49
CA GLU A 138 1.74 -0.42 -1.04
C GLU A 138 2.45 0.89 -0.64
N VAL A 139 2.84 1.02 0.62
CA VAL A 139 3.51 2.23 1.10
C VAL A 139 4.88 2.40 0.45
N GLU A 140 5.73 1.37 0.47
CA GLU A 140 7.10 1.48 -0.03
C GLU A 140 7.16 1.68 -1.55
N VAL A 141 6.37 0.92 -2.32
CA VAL A 141 6.36 1.01 -3.79
C VAL A 141 5.77 2.35 -4.24
N HIS A 142 4.59 2.70 -3.73
CA HIS A 142 3.93 3.93 -4.17
C HIS A 142 4.54 5.21 -3.58
N HIS A 143 5.37 5.12 -2.54
CA HIS A 143 6.22 6.23 -2.12
C HIS A 143 7.25 6.58 -3.22
N VAL A 144 7.85 5.56 -3.85
CA VAL A 144 8.73 5.76 -5.02
C VAL A 144 7.94 6.32 -6.20
N ASP A 145 6.73 5.78 -6.44
CA ASP A 145 5.88 6.21 -7.56
C ASP A 145 5.47 7.69 -7.48
N LEU A 146 5.47 8.30 -6.29
CA LEU A 146 5.28 9.75 -6.16
C LEU A 146 6.34 10.56 -6.88
N ALA A 147 7.53 10.01 -7.16
CA ALA A 147 8.66 10.73 -7.78
C ALA A 147 8.97 12.06 -7.06
N TYR A 148 8.98 12.05 -5.73
CA TYR A 148 9.13 13.26 -4.91
C TYR A 148 10.09 13.07 -3.74
N GLY A 149 11.38 12.88 -4.07
CA GLY A 149 12.47 12.83 -3.10
C GLY A 149 12.56 11.54 -2.28
N TYR A 150 11.93 10.47 -2.74
CA TYR A 150 12.09 9.11 -2.23
C TYR A 150 12.27 8.15 -3.41
N GLY A 151 13.27 7.29 -3.33
CA GLY A 151 13.63 6.37 -4.40
C GLY A 151 13.93 4.95 -3.90
N PRO A 152 14.23 4.01 -4.81
CA PRO A 152 14.56 2.63 -4.43
C PRO A 152 15.77 2.52 -3.49
N ASP A 153 16.70 3.48 -3.53
CA ASP A 153 17.86 3.52 -2.66
C ASP A 153 17.51 3.84 -1.20
N ASP A 154 16.31 4.38 -0.96
CA ASP A 154 15.80 4.69 0.38
C ASP A 154 15.08 3.49 1.04
N TRP A 155 14.85 2.41 0.29
CA TRP A 155 14.18 1.22 0.80
C TRP A 155 14.98 0.53 1.91
N PRO A 156 14.33 0.10 3.00
CA PRO A 156 14.99 -0.70 4.01
C PRO A 156 15.54 -2.01 3.42
N PHE A 157 16.82 -2.29 3.64
CA PHE A 157 17.48 -3.46 3.06
C PHE A 157 16.76 -4.78 3.35
N ALA A 158 16.24 -4.96 4.58
CA ALA A 158 15.48 -6.16 4.94
C ALA A 158 14.19 -6.30 4.12
N TRP A 159 13.53 -5.19 3.78
CA TRP A 159 12.35 -5.21 2.91
C TRP A 159 12.72 -5.57 1.48
N VAL A 160 13.82 -5.04 0.96
CA VAL A 160 14.32 -5.35 -0.40
C VAL A 160 14.56 -6.85 -0.55
N ILE A 161 15.21 -7.49 0.43
CA ILE A 161 15.47 -8.94 0.38
C ILE A 161 14.16 -9.74 0.34
N GLU A 162 13.21 -9.43 1.23
CA GLU A 162 11.92 -10.13 1.28
C GLU A 162 11.10 -9.92 -0.01
N GLU A 163 11.13 -8.71 -0.57
CA GLU A 163 10.43 -8.38 -1.81
C GLU A 163 11.07 -9.08 -3.02
N MET A 164 12.39 -9.15 -3.07
CA MET A 164 13.10 -9.89 -4.11
C MET A 164 12.80 -11.38 -4.05
N GLU A 165 12.83 -11.99 -2.85
CA GLU A 165 12.48 -13.41 -2.67
C GLU A 165 11.06 -13.70 -3.18
N ARG A 166 10.10 -12.83 -2.84
CA ARG A 166 8.72 -12.96 -3.30
C ARG A 166 8.59 -12.77 -4.81
N ALA A 167 9.25 -11.75 -5.37
CA ALA A 167 9.24 -11.50 -6.80
C ALA A 167 9.83 -12.66 -7.59
N MET A 168 10.89 -13.30 -7.08
CA MET A 168 11.49 -14.49 -7.69
C MET A 168 10.54 -15.69 -7.68
N LEU A 169 9.75 -15.87 -6.62
CA LEU A 169 8.73 -16.93 -6.55
C LEU A 169 7.59 -16.70 -7.55
N ASP A 170 7.18 -15.45 -7.75
CA ASP A 170 6.10 -15.09 -8.67
C ASP A 170 6.55 -15.03 -10.14
N LEU A 171 7.85 -14.83 -10.39
CA LEU A 171 8.41 -14.61 -11.71
C LEU A 171 8.10 -15.72 -12.72
N PRO A 172 8.19 -17.04 -12.37
CA PRO A 172 7.88 -18.12 -13.32
C PRO A 172 6.46 -18.05 -13.87
N ALA A 173 5.49 -17.58 -13.08
CA ALA A 173 4.09 -17.46 -13.50
C ALA A 173 3.86 -16.28 -14.46
N ARG A 174 4.79 -15.34 -14.52
CA ARG A 174 4.71 -14.12 -15.35
C ARG A 174 5.50 -14.22 -16.65
N LEU A 175 6.36 -15.22 -16.77
CA LEU A 175 7.22 -15.39 -17.94
C LEU A 175 6.67 -16.43 -18.90
N PRO A 176 6.93 -16.30 -20.22
CA PRO A 176 6.66 -17.35 -21.16
C PRO A 176 7.39 -18.65 -20.79
N ILE A 177 6.75 -19.78 -21.02
CA ILE A 177 7.36 -21.10 -20.76
C ILE A 177 8.71 -21.22 -21.50
N GLY A 178 9.76 -21.62 -20.78
CA GLY A 178 11.10 -21.78 -21.34
C GLY A 178 11.97 -20.52 -21.28
N THR A 179 11.48 -19.43 -20.68
CA THR A 179 12.30 -18.21 -20.44
C THR A 179 13.28 -18.46 -19.31
N ALA A 180 14.57 -18.17 -19.55
CA ALA A 180 15.59 -18.10 -18.51
C ALA A 180 15.81 -16.63 -18.11
N VAL A 181 15.85 -16.35 -16.81
CA VAL A 181 16.21 -15.04 -16.26
C VAL A 181 17.53 -15.14 -15.53
N VAL A 182 18.46 -14.28 -15.88
CA VAL A 182 19.75 -14.16 -15.21
C VAL A 182 19.74 -12.83 -14.46
N LEU A 183 19.88 -12.89 -13.15
CA LEU A 183 20.06 -11.70 -12.31
C LEU A 183 21.56 -11.44 -12.17
N THR A 184 22.00 -10.25 -12.56
CA THR A 184 23.36 -9.79 -12.38
C THR A 184 23.35 -8.57 -11.46
N ALA A 185 24.21 -8.57 -10.44
CA ALA A 185 24.48 -7.37 -9.67
C ALA A 185 25.35 -6.42 -10.51
N PRO A 186 25.11 -5.11 -10.51
CA PRO A 186 26.09 -4.16 -11.03
C PRO A 186 27.37 -4.21 -10.18
N ASP A 187 28.53 -4.07 -10.82
CA ASP A 187 29.84 -3.95 -10.17
C ASP A 187 29.94 -2.70 -9.29
#